data_a4cb6850af90fef2ff6bd486b938aa4c
#
_entry.id   a4cb6850af90fef2ff6bd486b938aa4c
#
_cell.length_a   1.000
_cell.length_b   1.000
_cell.length_c   1.000
_cell.angle_alpha   90.00
_cell.angle_beta   90.00
_cell.angle_gamma   90.00
#
_symmetry.space_group_name_H-M   'P 1'
#
loop_
_entity.id
_entity.type
_entity.pdbx_description
1 polymer ?
#
loop_
_entity_poly.entity_id
_entity_poly.type
_entity_poly.pdbx_seq_one_letter_code
_entity_poly.pdbx_strand_id
1 'polypeptide(L)'
;MKKLFGTDGVRGVANSELTAELAYDLGRAGAFVLTSAIHKPRILVGRDTRVSGHMLEAALISGIMSVGADVIPVGVIPTPGIAFLTRYYSCDAGVMISASHNP
;
A
#
# COMPACT_ATOMS: atom_id res chain seq x y z
N MET A 1 4.67 15.12 -1.97
CA MET A 1 3.93 13.95 -1.86
C MET A 1 2.71 14.16 -1.11
N LYS A 2 1.67 13.76 -1.63
CA LYS A 2 0.47 14.05 -1.09
C LYS A 2 0.08 13.07 -0.12
N LYS A 3 -1.09 12.59 -0.08
CA LYS A 3 -1.51 11.67 0.93
C LYS A 3 -0.88 10.32 0.66
N LEU A 4 -0.45 9.65 1.71
CA LEU A 4 0.16 8.35 1.62
C LEU A 4 -0.86 7.24 1.71
N PHE A 5 -1.87 7.41 2.54
CA PHE A 5 -2.92 6.42 2.68
C PHE A 5 -4.28 7.04 2.58
N GLY A 6 -5.24 6.26 2.19
CA GLY A 6 -6.62 6.70 2.06
C GLY A 6 -7.36 5.74 1.20
N THR A 7 -8.61 6.04 0.92
CA THR A 7 -9.42 5.16 0.08
C THR A 7 -8.92 5.16 -1.35
N ASP A 8 -8.17 6.18 -1.74
CA ASP A 8 -7.63 6.25 -3.08
C ASP A 8 -6.35 5.46 -3.24
N GLY A 9 -5.72 5.09 -2.13
CA GLY A 9 -4.49 4.35 -2.17
C GLY A 9 -3.26 5.24 -2.20
N VAL A 10 -2.12 4.60 -2.26
CA VAL A 10 -0.83 5.26 -2.30
C VAL A 10 -0.16 4.95 -3.62
N ARG A 11 0.44 5.94 -4.22
CA ARG A 11 1.19 5.75 -5.43
C ARG A 11 2.63 6.08 -5.21
N GLY A 12 3.49 5.33 -5.84
CA GLY A 12 4.91 5.59 -5.79
C GLY A 12 5.51 5.34 -7.15
N VAL A 13 6.73 5.78 -7.31
CA VAL A 13 7.47 5.54 -8.52
C VAL A 13 8.34 4.34 -8.30
N ALA A 14 8.08 3.26 -9.02
CA ALA A 14 8.72 1.99 -8.78
C ALA A 14 10.00 1.83 -9.56
N ASN A 15 10.74 2.87 -9.71
CA ASN A 15 12.00 2.78 -10.40
C ASN A 15 13.10 3.32 -9.49
N SER A 16 13.67 4.42 -9.83
CA SER A 16 14.79 4.92 -9.05
C SER A 16 14.36 5.56 -7.74
N GLU A 17 13.10 5.92 -7.60
CA GLU A 17 12.68 6.66 -6.42
C GLU A 17 12.07 5.80 -5.34
N LEU A 18 11.47 4.68 -5.70
CA LEU A 18 10.84 3.83 -4.72
C LEU A 18 11.70 2.59 -4.51
N THR A 19 12.45 2.59 -3.43
CA THR A 19 13.29 1.45 -3.07
C THR A 19 12.56 0.59 -2.05
N ALA A 20 13.12 -0.59 -1.78
CA ALA A 20 12.54 -1.46 -0.76
C ALA A 20 12.54 -0.77 0.60
N GLU A 21 13.61 -0.05 0.93
CA GLU A 21 13.66 0.65 2.20
C GLU A 21 12.60 1.73 2.28
N LEU A 22 12.43 2.49 1.21
CA LEU A 22 11.42 3.53 1.20
C LEU A 22 10.02 2.94 1.29
N ALA A 23 9.77 1.85 0.57
CA ALA A 23 8.47 1.20 0.63
C ALA A 23 8.17 0.72 2.05
N TYR A 24 9.17 0.14 2.72
CA TYR A 24 9.01 -0.28 4.10
C TYR A 24 8.66 0.91 4.99
N ASP A 25 9.40 2.01 4.85
CA ASP A 25 9.18 3.19 5.68
C ASP A 25 7.81 3.81 5.42
N LEU A 26 7.39 3.85 4.16
CA LEU A 26 6.06 4.38 3.83
C LEU A 26 4.96 3.53 4.43
N GLY A 27 5.10 2.21 4.34
CA GLY A 27 4.12 1.31 4.92
C GLY A 27 4.03 1.47 6.42
N ARG A 28 5.19 1.56 7.06
CA ARG A 28 5.25 1.71 8.51
C ARG A 28 4.65 3.04 8.94
N ALA A 29 5.04 4.13 8.28
CA ALA A 29 4.56 5.46 8.68
C ALA A 29 3.06 5.61 8.46
N GLY A 30 2.58 5.15 7.30
CA GLY A 30 1.16 5.27 7.01
C GLY A 30 0.30 4.43 7.94
N ALA A 31 0.73 3.20 8.20
CA ALA A 31 -0.01 2.34 9.10
C ALA A 31 0.02 2.86 10.52
N PHE A 32 1.16 3.44 10.94
CA PHE A 32 1.26 4.01 12.28
C PHE A 32 0.24 5.12 12.49
N VAL A 33 0.05 5.97 11.48
CA VAL A 33 -0.95 7.02 11.56
C VAL A 33 -2.35 6.42 11.79
N LEU A 34 -2.66 5.33 11.10
CA LEU A 34 -3.97 4.70 11.26
C LEU A 34 -4.14 4.04 12.62
N THR A 35 -3.06 3.54 13.21
CA THR A 35 -3.18 2.88 14.51
C THR A 35 -3.53 3.85 15.62
N SER A 36 -3.35 5.14 15.41
CA SER A 36 -3.76 6.12 16.43
C SER A 36 -5.26 6.31 16.47
N ALA A 37 -5.96 5.98 15.39
CA ALA A 37 -7.41 6.13 15.33
C ALA A 37 -8.13 4.78 15.38
N ILE A 38 -7.49 3.73 14.88
CA ILE A 38 -8.11 2.43 14.74
C ILE A 38 -7.19 1.39 15.37
N HIS A 39 -7.73 0.64 16.33
CA HIS A 39 -6.95 -0.42 16.93
C HIS A 39 -6.80 -1.55 15.93
N LYS A 40 -5.60 -1.83 15.52
CA LYS A 40 -5.29 -2.90 14.59
C LYS A 40 -6.01 -2.73 13.24
N PRO A 41 -5.66 -1.67 12.50
CA PRO A 41 -6.32 -1.44 11.22
C PRO A 41 -5.99 -2.54 10.21
N ARG A 42 -6.90 -2.72 9.27
CA ARG A 42 -6.74 -3.68 8.18
C ARG A 42 -6.48 -2.89 6.90
N ILE A 43 -5.41 -3.22 6.23
CA ILE A 43 -4.98 -2.48 5.05
C ILE A 43 -4.87 -3.43 3.89
N LEU A 44 -5.57 -3.10 2.82
CA LEU A 44 -5.54 -3.88 1.60
C LEU A 44 -4.39 -3.39 0.73
N VAL A 45 -3.60 -4.31 0.20
CA VAL A 45 -2.44 -3.96 -0.62
C VAL A 45 -2.53 -4.66 -1.95
N GLY A 46 -2.49 -3.88 -3.03
CA GLY A 46 -2.45 -4.42 -4.38
C GLY A 46 -1.34 -3.78 -5.18
N ARG A 47 -1.09 -4.30 -6.37
CA ARG A 47 -0.06 -3.73 -7.22
C ARG A 47 -0.49 -3.79 -8.69
N ASP A 48 0.08 -2.87 -9.43
CA ASP A 48 -0.12 -2.76 -10.85
C ASP A 48 0.70 -3.83 -11.55
N THR A 49 0.26 -4.28 -12.71
CA THR A 49 0.99 -5.25 -13.51
C THR A 49 2.35 -4.77 -13.92
N ARG A 50 2.56 -3.46 -13.94
CA ARG A 50 3.83 -2.89 -14.36
C ARG A 50 4.89 -2.85 -13.27
N VAL A 51 4.51 -3.18 -12.05
CA VAL A 51 5.48 -3.26 -10.96
C VAL A 51 6.19 -4.59 -11.08
N SER A 52 7.49 -4.56 -11.28
CA SER A 52 8.22 -5.78 -11.47
C SER A 52 8.54 -6.44 -10.14
N GLY A 53 8.27 -7.72 -10.07
CA GLY A 53 8.60 -8.50 -8.90
C GLY A 53 7.72 -8.21 -7.72
N HIS A 54 8.05 -8.83 -6.62
CA HIS A 54 7.29 -8.71 -5.39
C HIS A 54 8.03 -7.95 -4.31
N MET A 55 9.21 -7.43 -4.62
CA MET A 55 10.06 -6.85 -3.60
C MET A 55 9.43 -5.64 -2.95
N LEU A 56 8.87 -4.73 -3.75
CA LEU A 56 8.27 -3.51 -3.20
C LEU A 56 7.01 -3.84 -2.41
N GLU A 57 6.21 -4.77 -2.90
CA GLU A 57 5.02 -5.18 -2.20
C GLU A 57 5.38 -5.80 -0.84
N ALA A 58 6.35 -6.70 -0.84
CA ALA A 58 6.77 -7.34 0.40
C ALA A 58 7.32 -6.33 1.39
N ALA A 59 8.09 -5.37 0.92
CA ALA A 59 8.65 -4.34 1.80
C ALA A 59 7.54 -3.48 2.40
N LEU A 60 6.58 -3.07 1.59
CA LEU A 60 5.47 -2.27 2.07
C LEU A 60 4.65 -3.03 3.10
N ILE A 61 4.36 -4.29 2.82
CA ILE A 61 3.60 -5.13 3.74
C ILE A 61 4.35 -5.29 5.07
N SER A 62 5.66 -5.51 4.98
CA SER A 62 6.46 -5.65 6.19
C SER A 62 6.40 -4.39 7.04
N GLY A 63 6.49 -3.23 6.40
CA GLY A 63 6.38 -1.96 7.11
C GLY A 63 5.04 -1.79 7.80
N ILE A 64 3.97 -2.13 7.09
CA ILE A 64 2.62 -2.03 7.66
C ILE A 64 2.49 -2.95 8.86
N MET A 65 2.94 -4.17 8.74
CA MET A 65 2.79 -5.14 9.83
C MET A 65 3.69 -4.81 11.01
N SER A 66 4.77 -4.07 10.77
CA SER A 66 5.71 -3.75 11.84
C SER A 66 5.10 -2.92 12.95
N VAL A 67 3.99 -2.22 12.69
CA VAL A 67 3.29 -1.43 13.70
C VAL A 67 2.01 -2.11 14.17
N GLY A 68 1.80 -3.37 13.83
CA GLY A 68 0.68 -4.12 14.34
C GLY A 68 -0.58 -4.07 13.50
N ALA A 69 -0.52 -3.50 12.32
CA ALA A 69 -1.67 -3.51 11.43
C ALA A 69 -1.76 -4.83 10.67
N ASP A 70 -2.96 -5.19 10.25
CA ASP A 70 -3.18 -6.38 9.43
C ASP A 70 -3.15 -6.00 7.96
N VAL A 71 -2.72 -6.94 7.13
CA VAL A 71 -2.65 -6.71 5.69
C VAL A 71 -3.45 -7.76 4.96
N ILE A 72 -4.19 -7.34 3.96
CA ILE A 72 -4.84 -8.26 3.03
C ILE A 72 -4.21 -8.03 1.66
N PRO A 73 -3.28 -8.89 1.25
CA PRO A 73 -2.65 -8.74 -0.06
C PRO A 73 -3.56 -9.31 -1.13
N VAL A 74 -3.78 -8.56 -2.18
CA VAL A 74 -4.65 -9.00 -3.27
C VAL A 74 -3.90 -9.17 -4.59
N GLY A 75 -2.59 -8.95 -4.58
CA GLY A 75 -1.79 -9.17 -5.77
C GLY A 75 -2.00 -8.11 -6.83
N VAL A 76 -2.00 -8.55 -8.08
CA VAL A 76 -2.12 -7.65 -9.22
C VAL A 76 -3.57 -7.38 -9.49
N ILE A 77 -3.98 -6.11 -9.41
CA ILE A 77 -5.36 -5.73 -9.74
C ILE A 77 -5.34 -4.36 -10.40
N PRO A 78 -6.39 -4.04 -11.16
CA PRO A 78 -6.52 -2.69 -11.72
C PRO A 78 -6.78 -1.68 -10.61
N THR A 79 -6.36 -0.45 -10.86
CA THR A 79 -6.50 0.61 -9.86
C THR A 79 -7.91 0.74 -9.30
N PRO A 80 -8.97 0.73 -10.12
CA PRO A 80 -10.32 0.83 -9.53
C PRO A 80 -10.67 -0.32 -8.61
N GLY A 81 -10.01 -1.46 -8.75
CA GLY A 81 -10.28 -2.61 -7.90
C GLY A 81 -9.88 -2.38 -6.46
N ILE A 82 -8.92 -1.49 -6.22
CA ILE A 82 -8.48 -1.21 -4.84
C ILE A 82 -9.64 -0.67 -4.01
N ALA A 83 -10.33 0.32 -4.51
CA ALA A 83 -11.44 0.90 -3.76
C ALA A 83 -12.56 -0.10 -3.54
N PHE A 84 -12.89 -0.87 -4.58
CA PHE A 84 -13.93 -1.86 -4.48
C PHE A 84 -13.58 -2.92 -3.43
N LEU A 85 -12.38 -3.49 -3.50
CA LEU A 85 -11.99 -4.56 -2.59
C LEU A 85 -11.76 -4.05 -1.17
N THR A 86 -11.32 -2.81 -1.03
CA THR A 86 -11.17 -2.22 0.30
C THR A 86 -12.52 -2.23 1.02
N ARG A 87 -13.57 -1.86 0.32
CA ARG A 87 -14.91 -1.90 0.91
C ARG A 87 -15.42 -3.33 1.05
N TYR A 88 -15.16 -4.16 0.05
CA TYR A 88 -15.67 -5.54 0.06
C TYR A 88 -15.12 -6.32 1.25
N TYR A 89 -13.84 -6.13 1.57
CA TYR A 89 -13.21 -6.83 2.68
C TYR A 89 -13.26 -6.02 3.98
N SER A 90 -13.95 -4.89 3.98
CA SER A 90 -14.09 -4.04 5.16
C SER A 90 -12.73 -3.61 5.70
N CYS A 91 -11.83 -3.25 4.80
CA CYS A 91 -10.54 -2.75 5.19
C CYS A 91 -10.62 -1.27 5.51
N ASP A 92 -9.71 -0.82 6.35
CA ASP A 92 -9.69 0.59 6.77
C ASP A 92 -8.98 1.48 5.75
N ALA A 93 -8.11 0.90 4.94
CA ALA A 93 -7.42 1.64 3.90
C ALA A 93 -7.00 0.69 2.78
N GLY A 94 -6.77 1.24 1.61
CA GLY A 94 -6.25 0.50 0.48
C GLY A 94 -5.00 1.17 -0.06
N VAL A 95 -4.04 0.36 -0.45
CA VAL A 95 -2.77 0.84 -0.99
C VAL A 95 -2.52 0.17 -2.32
N MET A 96 -2.14 0.95 -3.29
CA MET A 96 -1.81 0.45 -4.62
C MET A 96 -0.38 0.82 -4.95
N ILE A 97 0.43 -0.19 -5.27
CA ILE A 97 1.78 0.04 -5.74
C ILE A 97 1.73 0.10 -7.25
N SER A 98 2.15 1.20 -7.79
CA SER A 98 2.00 1.46 -9.20
C SER A 98 3.31 2.00 -9.77
N ALA A 99 3.69 1.50 -10.93
CA ALA A 99 4.83 2.06 -11.64
C ALA A 99 4.37 3.32 -12.34
N SER A 100 4.97 4.43 -12.00
CA SER A 100 4.58 5.67 -12.60
C SER A 100 5.38 5.86 -13.87
N HIS A 101 4.68 6.18 -14.93
CA HIS A 101 5.35 6.48 -16.14
C HIS A 101 5.31 7.95 -16.34
N ASN A 102 6.44 8.50 -16.43
CA ASN A 102 6.42 9.85 -16.78
C ASN A 102 6.34 10.00 -18.19
N PRO A 103 5.41 10.72 -18.65
CA PRO A 103 5.30 10.98 -20.07
C PRO A 103 6.49 11.71 -20.57
#